data_5b9a8b171cfe34427cf64009523ef268
#
_entry.id   5b9a8b171cfe34427cf64009523ef268
#
_cell.length_a   1.000
_cell.length_b   1.000
_cell.length_c   1.000
_cell.angle_alpha   90.00
_cell.angle_beta   90.00
_cell.angle_gamma   90.00
#
_symmetry.space_group_name_H-M   'P 1'
#
loop_
_entity.id
_entity.type
_entity.pdbx_description
1 polymer ?
#
loop_
_entity_poly.entity_id
_entity_poly.type
_entity_poly.pdbx_seq_one_letter_code
_entity_poly.pdbx_strand_id
1 'polypeptide(L)'
;MSDFLQSIIDRDPAARSKLSLILTYPGVKAVFFHRIANFFSTAKFYLIARIISQFSRFLTGIEIHPNAKIGKNLFIDHGMGVVIGETSDIGDNVTIYHMVTLGGIAPSINSNDQRNMKRHPTIKEDVVIGSGAQVLGPVVVGKGARIGANAVITKDVAENAVMVGIPARNVGIADSEFKPYGITPDSDKKSDNAVSYTHLTLPTN
;
A
#
# COMPACT_ATOMS: atom_id res chain seq x y z
N MET A 1 -9.43 18.74 3.78
CA MET A 1 -8.69 18.68 2.50
C MET A 1 -7.33 19.35 2.59
N SER A 2 -7.21 20.52 3.23
CA SER A 2 -5.90 21.20 3.43
C SER A 2 -4.87 20.31 4.14
N ASP A 3 -5.26 19.66 5.22
CA ASP A 3 -4.38 18.82 6.05
C ASP A 3 -3.97 17.54 5.33
N PHE A 4 -4.88 16.95 4.54
CA PHE A 4 -4.59 15.79 3.70
C PHE A 4 -3.50 16.09 2.66
N LEU A 5 -3.64 17.20 1.91
CA LEU A 5 -2.62 17.58 0.93
C LEU A 5 -1.30 17.97 1.59
N GLN A 6 -1.35 18.61 2.76
CA GLN A 6 -0.14 18.92 3.52
C GLN A 6 0.57 17.64 3.96
N SER A 7 -0.16 16.64 4.46
CA SER A 7 0.43 15.37 4.88
C SER A 7 1.13 14.61 3.74
N ILE A 8 0.74 14.84 2.47
CA ILE A 8 1.45 14.29 1.31
C ILE A 8 2.74 15.06 1.07
N ILE A 9 2.69 16.42 1.10
CA ILE A 9 3.90 17.24 0.94
C ILE A 9 4.96 16.86 1.99
N ASP A 10 4.55 16.57 3.21
CA ASP A 10 5.46 16.22 4.31
C ASP A 10 6.08 14.82 4.13
N ARG A 11 5.49 13.95 3.29
CA ARG A 11 5.93 12.56 3.04
C ARG A 11 6.53 12.31 1.67
N ASP A 12 6.39 13.26 0.74
CA ASP A 12 6.91 13.13 -0.63
C ASP A 12 7.81 14.32 -0.97
N PRO A 13 9.14 14.10 -1.04
CA PRO A 13 10.10 15.14 -1.40
C PRO A 13 9.87 15.76 -2.78
N ALA A 14 9.15 15.08 -3.70
CA ALA A 14 8.82 15.57 -5.03
C ALA A 14 7.58 16.48 -5.05
N ALA A 15 6.78 16.47 -3.98
CA ALA A 15 5.55 17.24 -3.86
C ALA A 15 5.84 18.72 -3.57
N ARG A 16 5.64 19.61 -4.56
CA ARG A 16 5.98 21.02 -4.45
C ARG A 16 4.82 21.95 -4.07
N SER A 17 3.59 21.58 -4.41
CA SER A 17 2.42 22.41 -4.14
C SER A 17 1.13 21.62 -4.08
N LYS A 18 0.16 22.11 -3.31
CA LYS A 18 -1.17 21.50 -3.19
C LYS A 18 -1.91 21.46 -4.53
N LEU A 19 -1.74 22.46 -5.38
CA LEU A 19 -2.36 22.51 -6.71
C LEU A 19 -1.80 21.39 -7.61
N SER A 20 -0.47 21.21 -7.61
CA SER A 20 0.17 20.12 -8.33
C SER A 20 -0.37 18.76 -7.90
N LEU A 21 -0.50 18.52 -6.59
CA LEU A 21 -1.05 17.26 -6.06
C LEU A 21 -2.46 16.98 -6.60
N ILE A 22 -3.35 17.97 -6.57
CA ILE A 22 -4.73 17.81 -7.08
C ILE A 22 -4.75 17.45 -8.56
N LEU A 23 -3.90 18.11 -9.36
CA LEU A 23 -3.91 17.95 -10.81
C LEU A 23 -3.18 16.70 -11.30
N THR A 24 -2.09 16.30 -10.63
CA THR A 24 -1.17 15.30 -11.18
C THR A 24 -1.10 13.99 -10.40
N TYR A 25 -1.46 13.96 -9.09
CA TYR A 25 -1.33 12.75 -8.27
C TYR A 25 -2.55 11.83 -8.41
N PRO A 26 -2.39 10.63 -8.97
CA PRO A 26 -3.49 9.69 -9.15
C PRO A 26 -4.08 9.24 -7.79
N GLY A 27 -3.25 9.07 -6.76
CA GLY A 27 -3.71 8.69 -5.42
C GLY A 27 -4.66 9.71 -4.80
N VAL A 28 -4.42 11.02 -4.98
CA VAL A 28 -5.30 12.09 -4.50
C VAL A 28 -6.68 11.99 -5.17
N LYS A 29 -6.70 11.79 -6.49
CA LYS A 29 -7.95 11.61 -7.26
C LYS A 29 -8.69 10.34 -6.83
N ALA A 30 -7.98 9.23 -6.66
CA ALA A 30 -8.57 7.95 -6.25
C ALA A 30 -9.24 8.04 -4.87
N VAL A 31 -8.59 8.66 -3.89
CA VAL A 31 -9.16 8.88 -2.56
C VAL A 31 -10.38 9.80 -2.63
N PHE A 32 -10.34 10.86 -3.44
CA PHE A 32 -11.49 11.74 -3.65
C PHE A 32 -12.70 10.98 -4.22
N PHE A 33 -12.53 10.25 -5.31
CA PHE A 33 -13.61 9.45 -5.91
C PHE A 33 -14.09 8.34 -4.97
N HIS A 34 -13.20 7.73 -4.21
CA HIS A 34 -13.60 6.74 -3.22
C HIS A 34 -14.54 7.34 -2.17
N ARG A 35 -14.27 8.56 -1.65
CA ARG A 35 -15.17 9.20 -0.67
C ARG A 35 -16.58 9.38 -1.24
N ILE A 36 -16.71 9.75 -2.53
CA ILE A 36 -17.98 9.87 -3.22
C ILE A 36 -18.64 8.49 -3.37
N ALA A 37 -17.90 7.49 -3.87
CA ALA A 37 -18.40 6.13 -4.04
C ALA A 37 -18.86 5.50 -2.71
N ASN A 38 -18.11 5.71 -1.64
CA ASN A 38 -18.43 5.22 -0.31
C ASN A 38 -19.73 5.87 0.23
N PHE A 39 -19.94 7.17 0.01
CA PHE A 39 -21.19 7.84 0.35
C PHE A 39 -22.38 7.18 -0.33
N PHE A 40 -22.33 6.94 -1.65
CA PHE A 40 -23.42 6.26 -2.36
C PHE A 40 -23.59 4.81 -1.90
N SER A 41 -22.52 4.10 -1.61
CA SER A 41 -22.59 2.74 -1.08
C SER A 41 -23.26 2.69 0.29
N THR A 42 -22.91 3.60 1.18
CA THR A 42 -23.55 3.74 2.51
C THR A 42 -25.04 4.07 2.40
N ALA A 43 -25.40 4.88 1.40
CA ALA A 43 -26.79 5.18 1.07
C ALA A 43 -27.50 4.04 0.31
N LYS A 44 -26.86 2.86 0.14
CA LYS A 44 -27.37 1.67 -0.56
C LYS A 44 -27.55 1.82 -2.08
N PHE A 45 -27.02 2.85 -2.70
CA PHE A 45 -26.96 3.02 -4.15
C PHE A 45 -25.74 2.27 -4.75
N TYR A 46 -25.69 0.97 -4.56
CA TYR A 46 -24.52 0.13 -4.84
C TYR A 46 -24.04 0.21 -6.30
N LEU A 47 -24.98 0.22 -7.27
CA LEU A 47 -24.62 0.32 -8.68
C LEU A 47 -23.90 1.65 -8.99
N ILE A 48 -24.43 2.76 -8.50
CA ILE A 48 -23.84 4.09 -8.67
C ILE A 48 -22.44 4.11 -8.03
N ALA A 49 -22.32 3.60 -6.81
CA ALA A 49 -21.04 3.50 -6.12
C ALA A 49 -19.99 2.72 -6.94
N ARG A 50 -20.40 1.59 -7.54
CA ARG A 50 -19.52 0.76 -8.39
C ARG A 50 -19.13 1.48 -9.69
N ILE A 51 -20.06 2.16 -10.34
CA ILE A 51 -19.76 2.95 -11.55
C ILE A 51 -18.72 4.02 -11.23
N ILE A 52 -18.88 4.79 -10.15
CA ILE A 52 -17.92 5.81 -9.71
C ILE A 52 -16.56 5.19 -9.43
N SER A 53 -16.52 4.04 -8.74
CA SER A 53 -15.28 3.33 -8.44
C SER A 53 -14.57 2.86 -9.72
N GLN A 54 -15.29 2.32 -10.72
CA GLN A 54 -14.69 1.90 -11.99
C GLN A 54 -14.22 3.10 -12.83
N PHE A 55 -14.95 4.20 -12.81
CA PHE A 55 -14.50 5.44 -13.45
C PHE A 55 -13.20 5.97 -12.81
N SER A 56 -13.12 5.95 -11.47
CA SER A 56 -11.89 6.27 -10.75
C SER A 56 -10.72 5.38 -11.17
N ARG A 57 -10.95 4.05 -11.23
CA ARG A 57 -9.93 3.09 -11.69
C ARG A 57 -9.45 3.39 -13.11
N PHE A 58 -10.37 3.69 -14.01
CA PHE A 58 -10.03 4.05 -15.40
C PHE A 58 -9.12 5.28 -15.45
N LEU A 59 -9.41 6.31 -14.64
CA LEU A 59 -8.63 7.55 -14.62
C LEU A 59 -7.28 7.44 -13.91
N THR A 60 -7.17 6.57 -12.90
CA THR A 60 -6.06 6.59 -11.95
C THR A 60 -5.21 5.32 -11.97
N GLY A 61 -5.72 4.22 -12.54
CA GLY A 61 -5.10 2.91 -12.43
C GLY A 61 -5.19 2.30 -11.02
N ILE A 62 -5.99 2.89 -10.11
CA ILE A 62 -6.15 2.47 -8.72
C ILE A 62 -7.56 1.96 -8.52
N GLU A 63 -7.70 0.72 -8.04
CA GLU A 63 -8.98 0.15 -7.67
C GLU A 63 -9.21 0.23 -6.16
N ILE A 64 -10.24 0.95 -5.74
CA ILE A 64 -10.70 0.98 -4.36
C ILE A 64 -12.17 0.57 -4.34
N HIS A 65 -12.47 -0.52 -3.62
CA HIS A 65 -13.88 -0.93 -3.47
C HIS A 65 -14.66 0.11 -2.67
N PRO A 66 -15.90 0.48 -3.07
CA PRO A 66 -16.69 1.50 -2.36
C PRO A 66 -16.91 1.24 -0.87
N ASN A 67 -16.98 -0.04 -0.45
CA ASN A 67 -17.18 -0.43 0.94
C ASN A 67 -15.88 -0.43 1.78
N ALA A 68 -14.71 -0.27 1.20
CA ALA A 68 -13.47 -0.19 1.95
C ALA A 68 -13.52 0.99 2.93
N LYS A 69 -13.05 0.78 4.15
CA LYS A 69 -12.93 1.83 5.14
C LYS A 69 -11.53 2.45 5.05
N ILE A 70 -11.48 3.76 4.91
CA ILE A 70 -10.23 4.49 4.76
C ILE A 70 -10.20 5.64 5.77
N GLY A 71 -9.20 5.65 6.62
CA GLY A 71 -8.91 6.68 7.59
C GLY A 71 -8.48 8.01 6.98
N LYS A 72 -7.86 8.87 7.78
CA LYS A 72 -7.34 10.16 7.35
C LYS A 72 -5.97 9.98 6.70
N ASN A 73 -5.63 10.91 5.80
CA ASN A 73 -4.29 11.06 5.25
C ASN A 73 -3.71 9.81 4.57
N LEU A 74 -4.55 8.95 3.97
CA LEU A 74 -4.05 7.86 3.14
C LEU A 74 -3.27 8.45 1.96
N PHE A 75 -1.97 8.15 1.88
CA PHE A 75 -1.12 8.51 0.75
C PHE A 75 -0.90 7.29 -0.14
N ILE A 76 -1.33 7.36 -1.40
CA ILE A 76 -1.04 6.36 -2.43
C ILE A 76 -0.06 6.99 -3.40
N ASP A 77 1.20 6.54 -3.32
CA ASP A 77 2.28 7.05 -4.15
C ASP A 77 2.39 6.24 -5.44
N HIS A 78 2.53 6.94 -6.58
CA HIS A 78 2.46 6.40 -7.95
C HIS A 78 1.12 5.72 -8.29
N GLY A 79 0.66 4.80 -7.49
CA GLY A 79 -0.67 4.21 -7.42
C GLY A 79 -1.02 3.19 -8.49
N MET A 80 -0.40 3.16 -9.66
CA MET A 80 -0.76 2.22 -10.72
C MET A 80 -0.81 0.77 -10.20
N GLY A 81 -1.92 0.07 -10.46
CA GLY A 81 -2.12 -1.33 -10.09
C GLY A 81 -2.40 -1.57 -8.60
N VAL A 82 -2.64 -0.55 -7.79
CA VAL A 82 -3.13 -0.73 -6.41
C VAL A 82 -4.55 -1.27 -6.43
N VAL A 83 -4.81 -2.29 -5.60
CA VAL A 83 -6.13 -2.88 -5.40
C VAL A 83 -6.46 -2.92 -3.92
N ILE A 84 -7.55 -2.28 -3.53
CA ILE A 84 -8.07 -2.27 -2.15
C ILE A 84 -9.44 -2.93 -2.13
N GLY A 85 -9.50 -4.13 -1.55
CA GLY A 85 -10.70 -4.98 -1.53
C GLY A 85 -11.79 -4.50 -0.58
N GLU A 86 -12.98 -5.06 -0.74
CA GLU A 86 -14.25 -4.62 -0.15
C GLU A 86 -14.23 -4.43 1.37
N THR A 87 -13.69 -5.39 2.11
CA THR A 87 -13.71 -5.37 3.57
C THR A 87 -12.38 -4.91 4.17
N SER A 88 -11.52 -4.25 3.35
CA SER A 88 -10.32 -3.61 3.86
C SER A 88 -10.65 -2.49 4.84
N ASP A 89 -9.84 -2.38 5.88
CA ASP A 89 -9.92 -1.33 6.88
C ASP A 89 -8.53 -0.69 7.03
N ILE A 90 -8.42 0.59 6.67
CA ILE A 90 -7.15 1.31 6.60
C ILE A 90 -7.20 2.46 7.58
N GLY A 91 -6.26 2.47 8.52
CA GLY A 91 -6.08 3.50 9.53
C GLY A 91 -5.56 4.83 8.99
N ASP A 92 -5.25 5.73 9.89
CA ASP A 92 -4.76 7.07 9.58
C ASP A 92 -3.28 7.06 9.15
N ASN A 93 -2.87 8.01 8.33
CA ASN A 93 -1.50 8.26 7.89
C ASN A 93 -0.81 7.08 7.18
N VAL A 94 -1.55 6.14 6.65
CA VAL A 94 -0.98 5.00 5.91
C VAL A 94 -0.40 5.47 4.59
N THR A 95 0.75 4.90 4.20
CA THR A 95 1.36 5.09 2.87
C THR A 95 1.35 3.78 2.11
N ILE A 96 0.88 3.81 0.86
CA ILE A 96 0.81 2.65 -0.04
C ILE A 96 1.49 3.02 -1.35
N TYR A 97 2.45 2.19 -1.79
CA TYR A 97 3.08 2.34 -3.08
C TYR A 97 2.32 1.59 -4.19
N HIS A 98 2.75 1.76 -5.44
CA HIS A 98 2.13 1.13 -6.60
C HIS A 98 2.13 -0.41 -6.52
N MET A 99 1.22 -1.05 -7.28
CA MET A 99 1.07 -2.51 -7.40
C MET A 99 0.76 -3.25 -6.08
N VAL A 100 0.42 -2.54 -5.00
CA VAL A 100 0.02 -3.16 -3.74
C VAL A 100 -1.39 -3.72 -3.83
N THR A 101 -1.58 -4.94 -3.31
CA THR A 101 -2.89 -5.57 -3.19
C THR A 101 -3.27 -5.79 -1.73
N LEU A 102 -4.41 -5.23 -1.32
CA LEU A 102 -5.10 -5.59 -0.08
C LEU A 102 -6.25 -6.54 -0.44
N GLY A 103 -5.95 -7.84 -0.51
CA GLY A 103 -6.80 -8.87 -1.12
C GLY A 103 -7.36 -9.89 -0.14
N GLY A 104 -8.33 -10.67 -0.61
CA GLY A 104 -8.79 -11.89 0.05
C GLY A 104 -8.00 -13.11 -0.39
N ILE A 105 -8.02 -14.18 0.42
CA ILE A 105 -7.47 -15.48 0.04
C ILE A 105 -8.54 -16.27 -0.70
N ALA A 106 -8.23 -16.69 -1.94
CA ALA A 106 -9.09 -17.57 -2.76
C ALA A 106 -10.59 -17.20 -2.75
N PRO A 107 -10.97 -15.98 -3.13
CA PRO A 107 -12.39 -15.53 -3.05
C PRO A 107 -13.34 -16.31 -3.95
N SER A 108 -12.84 -17.05 -4.93
CA SER A 108 -13.62 -17.90 -5.85
C SER A 108 -14.01 -19.25 -5.23
N ILE A 109 -13.37 -19.66 -4.13
CA ILE A 109 -13.67 -20.92 -3.44
C ILE A 109 -14.70 -20.64 -2.35
N ASN A 110 -15.85 -21.35 -2.39
CA ASN A 110 -16.96 -21.16 -1.44
C ASN A 110 -17.38 -19.67 -1.31
N SER A 111 -17.53 -18.99 -2.44
CA SER A 111 -17.79 -17.53 -2.48
C SER A 111 -19.06 -17.12 -1.72
N ASN A 112 -20.08 -17.99 -1.63
CA ASN A 112 -21.29 -17.70 -0.87
C ASN A 112 -21.02 -17.58 0.63
N ASP A 113 -20.15 -18.43 1.17
CA ASP A 113 -19.80 -18.43 2.59
C ASP A 113 -18.93 -17.22 2.96
N GLN A 114 -18.27 -16.63 1.96
CA GLN A 114 -17.43 -15.45 2.11
C GLN A 114 -18.20 -14.12 2.01
N ARG A 115 -19.51 -14.17 1.67
CA ARG A 115 -20.35 -12.97 1.64
C ARG A 115 -20.55 -12.43 3.05
N ASN A 116 -20.47 -11.11 3.19
CA ASN A 116 -20.64 -10.40 4.46
C ASN A 116 -19.61 -10.76 5.55
N MET A 117 -18.54 -11.47 5.19
CA MET A 117 -17.43 -11.76 6.11
C MET A 117 -16.25 -10.82 5.90
N LYS A 118 -15.51 -10.57 6.98
CA LYS A 118 -14.20 -9.92 6.90
C LYS A 118 -13.24 -10.87 6.18
N ARG A 119 -12.78 -10.47 4.98
CA ARG A 119 -11.86 -11.28 4.14
C ARG A 119 -10.67 -10.51 3.59
N HIS A 120 -10.60 -9.21 3.86
CA HIS A 120 -9.50 -8.34 3.46
C HIS A 120 -8.80 -7.79 4.71
N PRO A 121 -7.54 -7.32 4.57
CA PRO A 121 -6.74 -6.93 5.72
C PRO A 121 -7.25 -5.70 6.46
N THR A 122 -6.80 -5.59 7.71
CA THR A 122 -6.87 -4.38 8.53
C THR A 122 -5.47 -3.82 8.65
N ILE A 123 -5.27 -2.61 8.16
CA ILE A 123 -4.02 -1.86 8.22
C ILE A 123 -4.16 -0.78 9.29
N LYS A 124 -3.34 -0.86 10.34
CA LYS A 124 -3.36 0.14 11.41
C LYS A 124 -2.69 1.43 10.97
N GLU A 125 -2.73 2.44 11.83
CA GLU A 125 -2.17 3.76 11.55
C GLU A 125 -0.65 3.73 11.35
N ASP A 126 -0.13 4.71 10.60
CA ASP A 126 1.29 4.96 10.36
C ASP A 126 2.04 3.82 9.63
N VAL A 127 1.32 2.86 9.04
CA VAL A 127 1.89 1.76 8.27
C VAL A 127 2.38 2.24 6.91
N VAL A 128 3.52 1.70 6.46
CA VAL A 128 4.04 1.89 5.10
C VAL A 128 4.08 0.53 4.39
N ILE A 129 3.47 0.47 3.19
CA ILE A 129 3.42 -0.74 2.36
C ILE A 129 4.17 -0.48 1.05
N GLY A 130 5.31 -1.16 0.90
CA GLY A 130 6.20 -1.06 -0.25
C GLY A 130 5.58 -1.59 -1.54
N SER A 131 6.13 -1.15 -2.67
CA SER A 131 5.63 -1.46 -4.02
C SER A 131 5.50 -2.97 -4.27
N GLY A 132 4.40 -3.37 -4.90
CA GLY A 132 4.16 -4.76 -5.27
C GLY A 132 3.82 -5.70 -4.10
N ALA A 133 3.78 -5.22 -2.86
CA ALA A 133 3.46 -6.07 -1.72
C ALA A 133 2.01 -6.58 -1.78
N GLN A 134 1.83 -7.84 -1.37
CA GLN A 134 0.53 -8.51 -1.34
C GLN A 134 0.14 -8.78 0.13
N VAL A 135 -0.91 -8.14 0.63
CA VAL A 135 -1.45 -8.40 1.97
C VAL A 135 -2.77 -9.13 1.79
N LEU A 136 -2.80 -10.40 2.16
CA LEU A 136 -3.87 -11.32 1.77
C LEU A 136 -4.58 -11.91 2.99
N GLY A 137 -5.91 -11.88 2.94
CA GLY A 137 -6.77 -12.40 3.98
C GLY A 137 -7.13 -11.38 5.07
N PRO A 138 -7.90 -11.79 6.09
CA PRO A 138 -8.37 -10.91 7.16
C PRO A 138 -7.28 -10.65 8.22
N VAL A 139 -6.04 -10.49 7.77
CA VAL A 139 -4.87 -10.26 8.64
C VAL A 139 -4.85 -8.84 9.18
N VAL A 140 -4.21 -8.65 10.32
CA VAL A 140 -3.98 -7.33 10.92
C VAL A 140 -2.51 -6.94 10.75
N VAL A 141 -2.27 -5.79 10.14
CA VAL A 141 -0.94 -5.16 10.09
C VAL A 141 -0.89 -4.10 11.17
N GLY A 142 -0.04 -4.31 12.17
CA GLY A 142 0.09 -3.49 13.36
C GLY A 142 0.59 -2.07 13.07
N LYS A 143 0.30 -1.15 13.98
CA LYS A 143 0.70 0.26 13.89
C LYS A 143 2.18 0.40 13.59
N GLY A 144 2.52 1.36 12.72
CA GLY A 144 3.91 1.71 12.41
C GLY A 144 4.70 0.63 11.66
N ALA A 145 4.09 -0.52 11.33
CA ALA A 145 4.79 -1.58 10.60
C ALA A 145 5.27 -1.12 9.21
N ARG A 146 6.35 -1.72 8.73
CA ARG A 146 6.96 -1.48 7.43
C ARG A 146 6.91 -2.78 6.62
N ILE A 147 6.15 -2.78 5.55
CA ILE A 147 6.05 -3.92 4.63
C ILE A 147 6.95 -3.63 3.44
N GLY A 148 7.96 -4.46 3.25
CA GLY A 148 8.93 -4.33 2.17
C GLY A 148 8.31 -4.55 0.79
N ALA A 149 8.99 -4.05 -0.24
CA ALA A 149 8.56 -4.23 -1.63
C ALA A 149 8.46 -5.72 -1.98
N ASN A 150 7.41 -6.09 -2.74
CA ASN A 150 7.10 -7.46 -3.15
C ASN A 150 6.93 -8.48 -2.01
N ALA A 151 6.78 -8.04 -0.76
CA ALA A 151 6.52 -8.95 0.35
C ALA A 151 5.10 -9.54 0.27
N VAL A 152 4.95 -10.80 0.67
CA VAL A 152 3.65 -11.49 0.73
C VAL A 152 3.25 -11.77 2.17
N ILE A 153 2.28 -11.02 2.67
CA ILE A 153 1.75 -11.09 4.03
C ILE A 153 0.49 -11.95 4.04
N THR A 154 0.52 -13.04 4.81
CA THR A 154 -0.62 -13.95 4.99
C THR A 154 -0.90 -14.26 6.47
N LYS A 155 -0.21 -13.56 7.39
CA LYS A 155 -0.38 -13.66 8.83
C LYS A 155 -0.32 -12.27 9.45
N ASP A 156 -0.82 -12.15 10.67
CA ASP A 156 -0.76 -10.89 11.40
C ASP A 156 0.67 -10.41 11.58
N VAL A 157 0.82 -9.10 11.52
CA VAL A 157 2.10 -8.38 11.65
C VAL A 157 2.06 -7.56 12.93
N ALA A 158 3.09 -7.70 13.76
CA ALA A 158 3.21 -6.94 15.00
C ALA A 158 3.42 -5.44 14.74
N GLU A 159 3.15 -4.62 15.75
CA GLU A 159 3.43 -3.19 15.70
C GLU A 159 4.91 -2.94 15.44
N ASN A 160 5.20 -1.92 14.61
CA ASN A 160 6.54 -1.51 14.22
C ASN A 160 7.42 -2.62 13.58
N ALA A 161 6.86 -3.77 13.25
CA ALA A 161 7.63 -4.83 12.60
C ALA A 161 8.04 -4.45 11.17
N VAL A 162 9.21 -4.91 10.75
CA VAL A 162 9.70 -4.80 9.37
C VAL A 162 9.60 -6.16 8.70
N MET A 163 8.71 -6.27 7.71
CA MET A 163 8.39 -7.52 7.02
C MET A 163 8.93 -7.53 5.60
N VAL A 164 9.68 -8.54 5.22
CA VAL A 164 10.23 -8.70 3.86
C VAL A 164 10.13 -10.15 3.36
N GLY A 165 10.09 -10.32 2.05
CA GLY A 165 10.21 -11.62 1.37
C GLY A 165 8.89 -12.33 1.07
N ILE A 166 8.99 -13.55 0.53
CA ILE A 166 7.89 -14.41 0.08
C ILE A 166 8.13 -15.83 0.61
N PRO A 167 7.36 -16.34 1.59
CA PRO A 167 6.45 -15.59 2.46
C PRO A 167 7.19 -14.57 3.31
N ALA A 168 6.53 -13.49 3.71
CA ALA A 168 7.17 -12.42 4.46
C ALA A 168 7.60 -12.88 5.86
N ARG A 169 8.78 -12.42 6.26
CA ARG A 169 9.36 -12.67 7.58
C ARG A 169 9.73 -11.36 8.25
N ASN A 170 9.62 -11.30 9.56
CA ASN A 170 10.07 -10.15 10.34
C ASN A 170 11.60 -10.12 10.36
N VAL A 171 12.17 -9.00 9.96
CA VAL A 171 13.64 -8.78 9.94
C VAL A 171 14.08 -7.70 10.93
N GLY A 172 13.14 -7.08 11.66
CA GLY A 172 13.46 -6.06 12.64
C GLY A 172 12.27 -5.23 13.09
N ILE A 173 12.57 -4.13 13.75
CA ILE A 173 11.60 -3.16 14.25
C ILE A 173 11.91 -1.82 13.56
N ALA A 174 10.88 -1.15 13.06
CA ALA A 174 10.99 0.20 12.53
C ALA A 174 11.29 1.16 13.69
N ASP A 175 12.41 1.85 13.61
CA ASP A 175 12.77 2.89 14.56
C ASP A 175 12.51 4.29 13.97
N SER A 176 12.81 5.35 14.76
CA SER A 176 12.61 6.73 14.35
C SER A 176 13.62 7.20 13.29
N GLU A 177 14.71 6.47 13.08
CA GLU A 177 15.65 6.76 12.02
C GLU A 177 15.17 6.18 10.70
N PHE A 178 15.44 6.88 9.61
CA PHE A 178 15.09 6.43 8.26
C PHE A 178 15.89 5.17 7.90
N LYS A 179 15.32 4.00 8.20
CA LYS A 179 15.85 2.69 7.79
C LYS A 179 14.78 1.99 6.96
N PRO A 180 14.61 2.36 5.69
CA PRO A 180 13.61 1.73 4.84
C PRO A 180 13.86 0.22 4.80
N TYR A 181 12.82 -0.57 5.09
CA TYR A 181 12.84 -2.03 5.01
C TYR A 181 13.86 -2.73 5.94
N GLY A 182 14.33 -2.08 7.02
CA GLY A 182 15.34 -2.64 7.91
C GLY A 182 16.76 -2.68 7.32
N ILE A 183 16.95 -2.08 6.14
CA ILE A 183 18.29 -1.96 5.54
C ILE A 183 18.90 -0.67 6.08
N THR A 184 19.96 -0.80 6.88
CA THR A 184 20.83 0.33 7.21
C THR A 184 21.60 0.70 5.94
N PRO A 185 21.53 1.94 5.45
CA PRO A 185 22.52 2.38 4.46
C PRO A 185 23.88 2.16 5.09
N ASP A 186 24.77 1.44 4.40
CA ASP A 186 26.16 1.26 4.82
C ASP A 186 26.86 2.63 4.81
N SER A 187 26.62 3.46 5.83
CA SER A 187 27.31 4.74 6.00
C SER A 187 28.78 4.57 6.41
N ASP A 188 29.19 3.34 6.74
CA ASP A 188 30.53 3.04 7.26
C ASP A 188 31.37 2.17 6.34
N LYS A 189 30.94 1.79 5.16
CA LYS A 189 31.86 1.30 4.14
C LYS A 189 32.58 2.48 3.53
N LYS A 190 33.67 2.93 4.21
CA LYS A 190 34.77 3.59 3.53
C LYS A 190 35.06 2.79 2.26
N SER A 191 35.10 3.49 1.14
CA SER A 191 35.40 3.04 -0.20
C SER A 191 36.76 2.35 -0.35
N ASP A 192 36.86 1.11 0.09
CA ASP A 192 38.10 0.34 -0.07
C ASP A 192 37.85 -1.10 -0.56
N ASN A 193 36.79 -1.34 -1.29
CA ASN A 193 36.72 -2.54 -2.12
C ASN A 193 36.08 -2.20 -3.46
N ALA A 194 36.92 -1.84 -4.42
CA ALA A 194 36.60 -1.95 -5.82
C ALA A 194 36.06 -3.38 -6.04
N VAL A 195 34.78 -3.50 -6.45
CA VAL A 195 34.20 -4.77 -6.82
C VAL A 195 34.99 -5.27 -8.02
N SER A 196 35.89 -6.23 -7.78
CA SER A 196 36.59 -6.93 -8.85
C SER A 196 35.55 -7.80 -9.57
N TYR A 197 35.10 -7.33 -10.72
CA TYR A 197 34.35 -8.19 -11.66
C TYR A 197 35.31 -9.22 -12.23
N THR A 198 35.35 -10.40 -11.63
CA THR A 198 35.96 -11.55 -12.30
C THR A 198 35.06 -11.90 -13.49
N HIS A 199 35.50 -11.56 -14.69
CA HIS A 199 34.91 -12.06 -15.91
C HIS A 199 35.04 -13.60 -15.91
N LEU A 200 33.92 -14.27 -15.70
CA LEU A 200 33.81 -15.69 -16.03
C LEU A 200 33.87 -15.79 -17.56
N THR A 201 35.05 -16.06 -18.09
CA THR A 201 35.19 -16.49 -19.47
C THR A 201 34.57 -17.87 -19.60
N LEU A 202 33.49 -17.97 -20.37
CA LEU A 202 32.94 -19.27 -20.77
C LEU A 202 34.01 -20.00 -21.59
N PRO A 203 34.24 -21.33 -21.37
CA PRO A 203 35.12 -22.09 -22.20
C PRO A 203 34.49 -22.19 -23.60
N THR A 204 35.22 -21.73 -24.60
CA THR A 204 34.92 -21.98 -26.03
C THR A 204 35.36 -23.41 -26.38
N ASN A 205 34.40 -24.26 -26.70
CA ASN A 205 34.66 -25.48 -27.45
C ASN A 205 34.44 -25.20 -28.93
#